data_7a986b2c66323ec70c25b755f2980ad8
#
_entry.id   7a986b2c66323ec70c25b755f2980ad8
#
_cell.length_a   1.000
_cell.length_b   1.000
_cell.length_c   1.000
_cell.angle_alpha   90.00
_cell.angle_beta   90.00
_cell.angle_gamma   90.00
#
_symmetry.space_group_name_H-M   'P 1'
#
loop_
_entity.id
_entity.type
_entity.pdbx_description
1 polymer ?
#
loop_
_entity_poly.entity_id
_entity_poly.type
_entity_poly.pdbx_seq_one_letter_code
_entity_poly.pdbx_strand_id
1 'polypeptide(L)'
;MSAKTHPRLVGAFVLGAIALVLLAIVFLSSGGFLEQRDRFVVFFPGSVMGLQKGSGVTFRGVRVGEVIDVSAFLTGLPENPIQIEVICEFYGDVIETPDGVENPYQGLDQEESVALLIEQGIRARMMSASLLTGQKYIELDFMPDEPARLAGLSRRYPEVPTTPTAMEKVGERIEALMNKLAEVPLD
;
A
#
# COMPACT_ATOMS: atom_id res chain seq x y z
N MET A 1 52.39 -18.12 -42.74
CA MET A 1 52.32 -16.76 -42.16
C MET A 1 51.88 -16.94 -40.70
N SER A 2 52.83 -16.79 -39.77
CA SER A 2 52.57 -16.99 -38.35
C SER A 2 52.13 -15.66 -37.76
N ALA A 3 50.86 -15.55 -37.38
CA ALA A 3 50.31 -14.35 -36.74
C ALA A 3 50.95 -14.24 -35.34
N LYS A 4 51.80 -13.21 -35.15
CA LYS A 4 52.34 -12.86 -33.81
C LYS A 4 51.22 -12.38 -32.94
N THR A 5 50.73 -13.27 -32.07
CA THR A 5 49.79 -12.88 -31.03
C THR A 5 50.46 -11.94 -30.02
N HIS A 6 49.95 -10.77 -29.83
CA HIS A 6 50.44 -9.80 -28.86
C HIS A 6 49.75 -10.03 -27.49
N PRO A 7 50.35 -10.80 -26.58
CA PRO A 7 49.70 -11.17 -25.32
C PRO A 7 49.38 -9.96 -24.43
N ARG A 8 50.10 -8.85 -24.60
CA ARG A 8 49.82 -7.58 -23.89
C ARG A 8 48.51 -6.91 -24.34
N LEU A 9 48.17 -7.03 -25.64
CA LEU A 9 46.92 -6.53 -26.18
C LEU A 9 45.73 -7.33 -25.70
N VAL A 10 45.88 -8.65 -25.64
CA VAL A 10 44.83 -9.54 -25.11
C VAL A 10 44.60 -9.26 -23.63
N GLY A 11 45.67 -9.11 -22.83
CA GLY A 11 45.56 -8.77 -21.41
C GLY A 11 44.90 -7.43 -21.16
N ALA A 12 45.25 -6.37 -21.94
CA ALA A 12 44.62 -5.08 -21.84
C ALA A 12 43.12 -5.11 -22.22
N PHE A 13 42.77 -5.90 -23.22
CA PHE A 13 41.35 -6.07 -23.63
C PHE A 13 40.54 -6.77 -22.53
N VAL A 14 41.06 -7.82 -21.93
CA VAL A 14 40.38 -8.54 -20.84
C VAL A 14 40.20 -7.64 -19.60
N LEU A 15 41.24 -6.90 -19.22
CA LEU A 15 41.15 -5.97 -18.10
C LEU A 15 40.16 -4.83 -18.39
N GLY A 16 40.12 -4.32 -19.62
CA GLY A 16 39.16 -3.32 -20.05
C GLY A 16 37.72 -3.85 -20.03
N ALA A 17 37.50 -5.08 -20.47
CA ALA A 17 36.20 -5.74 -20.43
C ALA A 17 35.70 -5.94 -18.97
N ILE A 18 36.60 -6.41 -18.08
CA ILE A 18 36.26 -6.56 -16.65
C ILE A 18 35.93 -5.19 -16.02
N ALA A 19 36.73 -4.16 -16.29
CA ALA A 19 36.47 -2.82 -15.79
C ALA A 19 35.13 -2.27 -16.29
N LEU A 20 34.77 -2.53 -17.54
CA LEU A 20 33.52 -2.09 -18.15
C LEU A 20 32.32 -2.83 -17.54
N VAL A 21 32.45 -4.14 -17.27
CA VAL A 21 31.42 -4.93 -16.57
C VAL A 21 31.21 -4.41 -15.13
N LEU A 22 32.29 -4.15 -14.40
CA LEU A 22 32.20 -3.59 -13.05
C LEU A 22 31.56 -2.19 -13.05
N LEU A 23 31.95 -1.34 -14.00
CA LEU A 23 31.30 -0.02 -14.18
C LEU A 23 29.82 -0.16 -14.53
N ALA A 24 29.46 -1.10 -15.41
CA ALA A 24 28.06 -1.35 -15.75
C ALA A 24 27.27 -1.82 -14.52
N ILE A 25 27.82 -2.74 -13.72
CA ILE A 25 27.19 -3.20 -12.47
C ILE A 25 26.99 -2.03 -11.51
N VAL A 26 28.01 -1.19 -11.29
CA VAL A 26 27.89 -0.01 -10.43
C VAL A 26 26.86 0.98 -10.97
N PHE A 27 26.84 1.21 -12.28
CA PHE A 27 25.91 2.14 -12.92
C PHE A 27 24.46 1.63 -12.86
N LEU A 28 24.24 0.35 -13.09
CA LEU A 28 22.91 -0.26 -12.92
C LEU A 28 22.50 -0.33 -11.45
N SER A 29 23.42 -0.47 -10.53
CA SER A 29 23.17 -0.51 -9.09
C SER A 29 22.95 0.88 -8.47
N SER A 30 23.49 1.94 -9.06
CA SER A 30 23.39 3.31 -8.56
C SER A 30 22.27 4.15 -9.19
N GLY A 31 21.62 3.66 -10.24
CA GLY A 31 20.59 4.39 -10.95
C GLY A 31 19.19 3.91 -10.65
N GLY A 32 18.36 4.73 -10.02
CA GLY A 32 16.89 4.76 -10.16
C GLY A 32 16.06 3.54 -9.74
N PHE A 33 16.67 2.39 -9.47
CA PHE A 33 15.93 1.19 -9.00
C PHE A 33 15.62 1.19 -7.49
N LEU A 34 16.16 2.13 -6.74
CA LEU A 34 15.77 2.45 -5.36
C LEU A 34 14.85 3.68 -5.37
N GLU A 35 13.81 3.67 -6.18
CA GLU A 35 12.63 4.46 -5.85
C GLU A 35 12.22 3.99 -4.45
N GLN A 36 12.37 4.89 -3.51
CA GLN A 36 11.93 4.66 -2.13
C GLN A 36 10.41 4.63 -2.20
N ARG A 37 9.87 3.44 -2.47
CA ARG A 37 8.42 3.24 -2.58
C ARG A 37 7.88 3.23 -1.17
N ASP A 38 7.10 4.22 -0.87
CA ASP A 38 6.47 4.36 0.42
C ASP A 38 5.48 3.24 0.66
N ARG A 39 5.56 2.61 1.84
CA ARG A 39 4.71 1.50 2.22
C ARG A 39 3.85 1.87 3.40
N PHE A 40 2.61 1.52 3.34
CA PHE A 40 1.68 1.66 4.44
C PHE A 40 0.93 0.35 4.69
N VAL A 41 0.31 0.24 5.84
CA VAL A 41 -0.46 -0.94 6.22
C VAL A 41 -1.90 -0.55 6.50
N VAL A 42 -2.80 -1.45 6.17
CA VAL A 42 -4.22 -1.37 6.54
C VAL A 42 -4.64 -2.68 7.20
N PHE A 43 -5.49 -2.59 8.23
CA PHE A 43 -6.02 -3.75 8.92
C PHE A 43 -7.52 -3.91 8.67
N PHE A 44 -7.91 -5.12 8.30
CA PHE A 44 -9.32 -5.46 8.11
C PHE A 44 -9.76 -6.49 9.16
N PRO A 45 -10.87 -6.22 9.88
CA PRO A 45 -11.39 -7.16 10.87
C PRO A 45 -12.12 -8.35 10.24
N GLY A 46 -12.51 -8.21 8.97
CA GLY A 46 -13.32 -9.18 8.23
C GLY A 46 -12.59 -9.85 7.08
N SER A 47 -13.35 -10.58 6.26
CA SER A 47 -12.82 -11.29 5.10
C SER A 47 -12.34 -10.35 4.00
N VAL A 48 -11.12 -10.54 3.56
CA VAL A 48 -10.51 -9.84 2.41
C VAL A 48 -10.56 -10.70 1.13
N MET A 49 -11.46 -11.67 1.07
CA MET A 49 -11.59 -12.54 -0.10
C MET A 49 -11.72 -11.75 -1.39
N GLY A 50 -10.89 -12.07 -2.38
CA GLY A 50 -10.78 -11.33 -3.65
C GLY A 50 -9.70 -10.26 -3.67
N LEU A 51 -9.10 -9.91 -2.52
CA LEU A 51 -7.90 -9.08 -2.43
C LEU A 51 -6.67 -10.00 -2.45
N GLN A 52 -5.70 -9.65 -3.26
CA GLN A 52 -4.48 -10.44 -3.42
C GLN A 52 -3.28 -9.54 -3.72
N LYS A 53 -2.08 -10.09 -3.64
CA LYS A 53 -0.88 -9.40 -4.10
C LYS A 53 -1.04 -8.93 -5.55
N GLY A 54 -0.70 -7.65 -5.82
CA GLY A 54 -0.93 -6.99 -7.10
C GLY A 54 -2.32 -6.35 -7.26
N SER A 55 -3.23 -6.53 -6.29
CA SER A 55 -4.48 -5.76 -6.27
C SER A 55 -4.18 -4.27 -6.23
N GLY A 56 -4.93 -3.48 -6.98
CA GLY A 56 -4.69 -2.03 -7.06
C GLY A 56 -4.98 -1.32 -5.75
N VAL A 57 -4.22 -0.27 -5.48
CA VAL A 57 -4.57 0.79 -4.56
C VAL A 57 -4.93 2.01 -5.40
N THR A 58 -6.12 2.56 -5.21
CA THR A 58 -6.60 3.71 -5.98
C THR A 58 -6.92 4.88 -5.07
N PHE A 59 -6.80 6.08 -5.61
CA PHE A 59 -7.32 7.29 -5.00
C PHE A 59 -8.29 7.93 -5.99
N ARG A 60 -9.56 7.95 -5.65
CA ARG A 60 -10.65 8.46 -6.51
C ARG A 60 -10.60 7.89 -7.94
N GLY A 61 -10.31 6.60 -8.06
CA GLY A 61 -10.24 5.90 -9.36
C GLY A 61 -8.89 5.94 -10.06
N VAL A 62 -7.94 6.76 -9.62
CA VAL A 62 -6.56 6.76 -10.14
C VAL A 62 -5.75 5.73 -9.37
N ARG A 63 -5.05 4.84 -10.09
CA ARG A 63 -4.18 3.85 -9.45
C ARG A 63 -2.93 4.54 -8.91
N VAL A 64 -2.78 4.56 -7.60
CA VAL A 64 -1.67 5.20 -6.88
C VAL A 64 -0.74 4.20 -6.19
N GLY A 65 -1.04 2.90 -6.31
CA GLY A 65 -0.22 1.87 -5.69
C GLY A 65 -0.75 0.47 -5.92
N GLU A 66 -0.18 -0.47 -5.17
CA GLU A 66 -0.61 -1.87 -5.19
C GLU A 66 -0.44 -2.55 -3.82
N VAL A 67 -1.17 -3.63 -3.64
CA VAL A 67 -1.01 -4.55 -2.51
C VAL A 67 0.22 -5.40 -2.74
N ILE A 68 1.16 -5.40 -1.81
CA ILE A 68 2.39 -6.20 -1.89
C ILE A 68 2.36 -7.45 -1.01
N ASP A 69 1.55 -7.44 0.04
CA ASP A 69 1.36 -8.62 0.91
C ASP A 69 0.01 -8.62 1.61
N VAL A 70 -0.52 -9.82 1.87
CA VAL A 70 -1.76 -10.03 2.64
C VAL A 70 -1.50 -11.17 3.59
N SER A 71 -1.63 -10.91 4.89
CA SER A 71 -1.35 -11.89 5.93
C SER A 71 -2.37 -11.82 7.07
N ALA A 72 -2.54 -12.95 7.79
CA ALA A 72 -3.32 -12.97 9.00
C ALA A 72 -2.43 -12.63 10.19
N PHE A 73 -2.83 -11.65 10.99
CA PHE A 73 -2.09 -11.12 12.11
C PHE A 73 -2.80 -11.46 13.44
N LEU A 74 -2.07 -12.09 14.35
CA LEU A 74 -2.57 -12.37 15.70
C LEU A 74 -2.46 -11.10 16.56
N THR A 75 -3.59 -10.52 16.92
CA THR A 75 -3.64 -9.25 17.68
C THR A 75 -3.32 -9.42 19.16
N GLY A 76 -3.58 -10.61 19.71
CA GLY A 76 -3.56 -10.85 21.15
C GLY A 76 -4.75 -10.24 21.92
N LEU A 77 -5.70 -9.60 21.22
CA LEU A 77 -6.91 -9.02 21.81
C LEU A 77 -8.05 -10.05 21.83
N PRO A 78 -8.73 -10.29 22.98
CA PRO A 78 -9.78 -11.30 23.08
C PRO A 78 -10.99 -11.04 22.17
N GLU A 79 -11.33 -9.76 21.95
CA GLU A 79 -12.50 -9.37 21.15
C GLU A 79 -12.26 -9.54 19.64
N ASN A 80 -11.01 -9.46 19.21
CA ASN A 80 -10.65 -9.60 17.80
C ASN A 80 -9.27 -10.25 17.67
N PRO A 81 -9.17 -11.57 17.89
CA PRO A 81 -7.89 -12.26 18.03
C PRO A 81 -7.07 -12.32 16.73
N ILE A 82 -7.74 -12.19 15.59
CA ILE A 82 -7.08 -12.22 14.28
C ILE A 82 -7.60 -11.05 13.45
N GLN A 83 -6.67 -10.27 12.90
CA GLN A 83 -6.95 -9.27 11.87
C GLN A 83 -6.17 -9.60 10.60
N ILE A 84 -6.66 -9.14 9.48
CA ILE A 84 -5.95 -9.27 8.21
C ILE A 84 -5.11 -8.03 8.00
N GLU A 85 -3.80 -8.21 7.99
CA GLU A 85 -2.82 -7.20 7.65
C GLU A 85 -2.64 -7.16 6.13
N VAL A 86 -2.77 -6.00 5.55
CA VAL A 86 -2.53 -5.76 4.12
C VAL A 86 -1.47 -4.69 3.99
N ILE A 87 -0.32 -5.06 3.44
CA ILE A 87 0.78 -4.13 3.17
C ILE A 87 0.64 -3.63 1.76
N CYS A 88 0.61 -2.32 1.61
CA CYS A 88 0.47 -1.62 0.34
C CYS A 88 1.75 -0.83 0.03
N GLU A 89 2.04 -0.70 -1.24
CA GLU A 89 3.11 0.14 -1.77
C GLU A 89 2.49 1.28 -2.56
N PHE A 90 2.99 2.50 -2.31
CA PHE A 90 2.50 3.71 -2.95
C PHE A 90 3.48 4.14 -4.06
N TYR A 91 2.96 4.60 -5.19
CA TYR A 91 3.74 5.13 -6.30
C TYR A 91 3.86 6.64 -6.16
N GLY A 92 5.03 7.12 -5.73
CA GLY A 92 5.26 8.53 -5.43
C GLY A 92 5.18 9.46 -6.66
N ASP A 93 5.35 8.91 -7.86
CA ASP A 93 5.36 9.62 -9.14
C ASP A 93 3.95 9.91 -9.71
N VAL A 94 2.90 9.35 -9.11
CA VAL A 94 1.52 9.50 -9.60
C VAL A 94 0.86 10.79 -9.11
N ILE A 95 1.35 11.39 -8.02
CA ILE A 95 0.82 12.64 -7.48
C ILE A 95 1.78 13.78 -7.82
N GLU A 96 1.41 14.54 -8.84
CA GLU A 96 2.18 15.71 -9.27
C GLU A 96 1.75 16.96 -8.48
N THR A 97 2.72 17.75 -8.06
CA THR A 97 2.47 19.08 -7.49
C THR A 97 2.64 20.10 -8.61
N PRO A 98 1.61 20.90 -8.95
CA PRO A 98 1.72 21.91 -9.99
C PRO A 98 2.79 22.95 -9.66
N ASP A 99 3.40 23.54 -10.71
CA ASP A 99 4.39 24.61 -10.56
C ASP A 99 3.82 25.78 -9.74
N GLY A 100 4.58 26.23 -8.74
CA GLY A 100 4.20 27.33 -7.87
C GLY A 100 3.26 26.99 -6.72
N VAL A 101 2.90 25.73 -6.56
CA VAL A 101 2.17 25.20 -5.38
C VAL A 101 3.18 24.62 -4.42
N GLU A 102 3.15 25.06 -3.17
CA GLU A 102 3.99 24.51 -2.12
C GLU A 102 3.46 23.11 -1.74
N ASN A 103 4.33 22.11 -1.83
CA ASN A 103 3.96 20.75 -1.41
C ASN A 103 3.96 20.67 0.13
N PRO A 104 2.81 20.48 0.79
CA PRO A 104 2.73 20.48 2.26
C PRO A 104 3.44 19.28 2.91
N TYR A 105 3.80 18.27 2.12
CA TYR A 105 4.50 17.07 2.58
C TYR A 105 6.01 17.13 2.31
N GLN A 106 6.49 18.21 1.71
CA GLN A 106 7.92 18.35 1.38
C GLN A 106 8.77 18.44 2.65
N GLY A 107 9.71 17.50 2.77
CA GLY A 107 10.64 17.46 3.92
C GLY A 107 10.12 16.71 5.15
N LEU A 108 8.88 16.22 5.11
CA LEU A 108 8.33 15.33 6.13
C LEU A 108 8.81 13.89 5.87
N ASP A 109 8.96 13.13 6.94
CA ASP A 109 9.12 11.70 6.81
C ASP A 109 7.78 11.01 6.45
N GLN A 110 7.82 9.70 6.18
CA GLN A 110 6.64 8.95 5.77
C GLN A 110 5.58 8.91 6.88
N GLU A 111 5.99 8.76 8.14
CA GLU A 111 5.07 8.66 9.28
C GLU A 111 4.35 9.99 9.51
N GLU A 112 5.08 11.11 9.45
CA GLU A 112 4.53 12.47 9.55
C GLU A 112 3.57 12.77 8.39
N SER A 113 3.93 12.40 7.16
CA SER A 113 3.09 12.60 5.97
C SER A 113 1.78 11.83 6.08
N VAL A 114 1.83 10.56 6.48
CA VAL A 114 0.63 9.74 6.68
C VAL A 114 -0.22 10.27 7.83
N ALA A 115 0.38 10.72 8.93
CA ALA A 115 -0.34 11.31 10.06
C ALA A 115 -1.14 12.55 9.63
N LEU A 116 -0.53 13.45 8.86
CA LEU A 116 -1.21 14.61 8.29
C LEU A 116 -2.38 14.22 7.37
N LEU A 117 -2.18 13.23 6.51
CA LEU A 117 -3.23 12.71 5.64
C LEU A 117 -4.41 12.15 6.46
N ILE A 118 -4.12 11.45 7.57
CA ILE A 118 -5.15 10.91 8.46
C ILE A 118 -5.95 12.04 9.13
N GLU A 119 -5.28 13.11 9.56
CA GLU A 119 -5.93 14.31 10.12
C GLU A 119 -6.83 15.00 9.08
N GLN A 120 -6.40 15.04 7.81
CA GLN A 120 -7.21 15.55 6.72
C GLN A 120 -8.35 14.61 6.32
N GLY A 121 -8.41 13.41 6.89
CA GLY A 121 -9.50 12.47 6.69
C GLY A 121 -9.22 11.34 5.72
N ILE A 122 -7.95 11.06 5.35
CA ILE A 122 -7.65 9.90 4.49
C ILE A 122 -8.11 8.61 5.17
N ARG A 123 -8.85 7.78 4.44
CA ARG A 123 -9.31 6.46 4.88
C ARG A 123 -9.14 5.46 3.75
N ALA A 124 -8.93 4.22 4.13
CA ALA A 124 -8.89 3.10 3.21
C ALA A 124 -10.19 2.29 3.30
N ARG A 125 -10.70 1.86 2.17
CA ARG A 125 -11.81 0.91 2.10
C ARG A 125 -11.57 -0.12 1.03
N MET A 126 -12.13 -1.31 1.23
CA MET A 126 -12.06 -2.37 0.25
C MET A 126 -13.24 -2.28 -0.70
N MET A 127 -12.98 -2.27 -2.00
CA MET A 127 -13.98 -2.15 -3.05
C MET A 127 -13.93 -3.32 -4.01
N SER A 128 -15.05 -3.63 -4.65
CA SER A 128 -15.12 -4.66 -5.69
C SER A 128 -14.73 -4.09 -7.05
N ALA A 129 -13.69 -4.64 -7.65
CA ALA A 129 -13.30 -4.30 -9.01
C ALA A 129 -14.21 -4.98 -10.05
N SER A 130 -14.69 -6.20 -9.72
CA SER A 130 -15.57 -6.99 -10.58
C SER A 130 -16.47 -7.87 -9.72
N LEU A 131 -17.76 -7.76 -9.93
CA LEU A 131 -18.73 -8.64 -9.26
C LEU A 131 -18.72 -10.06 -9.86
N LEU A 132 -18.28 -10.22 -11.10
CA LEU A 132 -18.21 -11.50 -11.77
C LEU A 132 -17.03 -12.35 -11.26
N THR A 133 -15.86 -11.73 -11.12
CA THR A 133 -14.64 -12.42 -10.70
C THR A 133 -14.42 -12.38 -9.18
N GLY A 134 -15.15 -11.53 -8.48
CA GLY A 134 -14.97 -11.30 -7.05
C GLY A 134 -13.68 -10.54 -6.70
N GLN A 135 -12.96 -10.02 -7.70
CA GLN A 135 -11.74 -9.25 -7.46
C GLN A 135 -12.01 -7.98 -6.67
N LYS A 136 -11.12 -7.70 -5.73
CA LYS A 136 -11.16 -6.51 -4.89
C LYS A 136 -9.89 -5.66 -5.03
N TYR A 137 -10.03 -4.40 -4.67
CA TYR A 137 -8.95 -3.43 -4.61
C TYR A 137 -9.13 -2.55 -3.37
N ILE A 138 -8.12 -1.78 -3.01
CA ILE A 138 -8.18 -0.81 -1.93
C ILE A 138 -8.42 0.57 -2.54
N GLU A 139 -9.40 1.28 -2.04
CA GLU A 139 -9.65 2.67 -2.37
C GLU A 139 -9.25 3.56 -1.18
N LEU A 140 -8.43 4.55 -1.47
CA LEU A 140 -8.13 5.66 -0.58
C LEU A 140 -9.01 6.85 -0.96
N ASP A 141 -9.61 7.51 0.02
CA ASP A 141 -10.36 8.74 -0.19
C ASP A 141 -10.35 9.59 1.08
N PHE A 142 -10.60 10.89 0.93
CA PHE A 142 -10.82 11.77 2.07
C PHE A 142 -12.24 11.64 2.59
N MET A 143 -12.38 11.13 3.80
CA MET A 143 -13.64 10.88 4.52
C MET A 143 -13.53 11.48 5.93
N PRO A 144 -13.50 12.82 6.06
CA PRO A 144 -13.28 13.47 7.35
C PRO A 144 -14.39 13.16 8.38
N ASP A 145 -15.59 12.84 7.93
CA ASP A 145 -16.72 12.49 8.80
C ASP A 145 -16.62 11.05 9.35
N GLU A 146 -15.72 10.21 8.79
CA GLU A 146 -15.50 8.85 9.27
C GLU A 146 -14.42 8.82 10.33
N PRO A 147 -14.67 8.15 11.47
CA PRO A 147 -13.67 8.09 12.54
C PRO A 147 -12.38 7.38 12.08
N ALA A 148 -11.24 7.90 12.48
CA ALA A 148 -9.95 7.27 12.27
C ALA A 148 -9.79 6.12 13.26
N ARG A 149 -10.20 4.90 12.87
CA ARG A 149 -10.02 3.70 13.68
C ARG A 149 -8.72 3.04 13.28
N LEU A 150 -7.69 3.22 14.10
CA LEU A 150 -6.41 2.54 13.97
C LEU A 150 -6.44 1.25 14.81
N ALA A 151 -5.93 0.16 14.25
CA ALA A 151 -5.75 -1.07 15.01
C ALA A 151 -4.56 -0.96 15.99
N GLY A 152 -3.58 -0.09 15.67
CA GLY A 152 -2.40 0.15 16.49
C GLY A 152 -1.45 -1.05 16.54
N LEU A 153 -1.50 -1.92 15.54
CA LEU A 153 -0.77 -3.19 15.50
C LEU A 153 0.51 -3.11 14.68
N SER A 154 0.61 -2.14 13.78
CA SER A 154 1.78 -2.01 12.92
C SER A 154 2.99 -1.48 13.70
N ARG A 155 4.14 -2.09 13.42
CA ARG A 155 5.45 -1.67 13.95
C ARG A 155 6.45 -1.33 12.85
N ARG A 156 6.08 -1.55 11.61
CA ARG A 156 7.01 -1.48 10.47
C ARG A 156 6.68 -0.37 9.48
N TYR A 157 5.40 -0.12 9.27
CA TYR A 157 4.91 0.86 8.30
C TYR A 157 3.79 1.68 8.94
N PRO A 158 3.60 2.94 8.55
CA PRO A 158 2.48 3.75 9.05
C PRO A 158 1.16 3.09 8.67
N GLU A 159 0.21 3.13 9.61
CA GLU A 159 -1.11 2.54 9.44
C GLU A 159 -2.08 3.58 8.88
N VAL A 160 -2.79 3.21 7.83
CA VAL A 160 -3.91 4.00 7.31
C VAL A 160 -5.21 3.40 7.84
N PRO A 161 -6.07 4.21 8.52
CA PRO A 161 -7.31 3.71 9.09
C PRO A 161 -8.29 3.24 8.02
N THR A 162 -8.97 2.12 8.30
CA THR A 162 -9.97 1.55 7.42
C THR A 162 -11.39 1.97 7.80
N THR A 163 -12.27 2.00 6.81
CA THR A 163 -13.70 2.20 7.02
C THR A 163 -14.48 1.01 6.46
N PRO A 164 -15.62 0.64 7.08
CA PRO A 164 -16.52 -0.34 6.52
C PRO A 164 -17.02 0.09 5.14
N THR A 165 -17.23 -0.87 4.27
CA THR A 165 -17.88 -0.65 2.97
C THR A 165 -19.35 -0.21 3.15
N ALA A 166 -19.94 0.39 2.11
CA ALA A 166 -21.36 0.75 2.17
C ALA A 166 -22.27 -0.47 2.46
N MET A 167 -21.89 -1.65 1.95
CA MET A 167 -22.63 -2.89 2.17
C MET A 167 -22.53 -3.35 3.63
N GLU A 168 -21.34 -3.29 4.22
CA GLU A 168 -21.13 -3.62 5.65
C GLU A 168 -21.90 -2.65 6.54
N LYS A 169 -21.88 -1.35 6.26
CA LYS A 169 -22.67 -0.36 7.00
C LYS A 169 -24.19 -0.61 6.93
N VAL A 170 -24.68 -1.06 5.78
CA VAL A 170 -26.09 -1.45 5.65
C VAL A 170 -26.37 -2.69 6.49
N GLY A 171 -25.49 -3.69 6.46
CA GLY A 171 -25.59 -4.88 7.30
C GLY A 171 -25.65 -4.55 8.79
N GLU A 172 -24.71 -3.75 9.29
CA GLU A 172 -24.69 -3.28 10.68
C GLU A 172 -25.96 -2.53 11.08
N ARG A 173 -26.49 -1.68 10.19
CA ARG A 173 -27.75 -0.94 10.46
C ARG A 173 -28.97 -1.87 10.51
N ILE A 174 -29.03 -2.87 9.64
CA ILE A 174 -30.11 -3.88 9.65
C ILE A 174 -30.03 -4.67 10.94
N GLU A 175 -28.85 -5.14 11.34
CA GLU A 175 -28.65 -5.88 12.58
C GLU A 175 -29.04 -5.05 13.82
N ALA A 176 -28.63 -3.77 13.85
CA ALA A 176 -29.03 -2.85 14.92
C ALA A 176 -30.56 -2.62 14.99
N LEU A 177 -31.23 -2.55 13.84
CA LEU A 177 -32.69 -2.45 13.78
C LEU A 177 -33.37 -3.74 14.26
N MET A 178 -32.89 -4.91 13.85
CA MET A 178 -33.41 -6.20 14.29
C MET A 178 -33.28 -6.37 15.81
N ASN A 179 -32.14 -5.98 16.37
CA ASN A 179 -31.91 -6.04 17.81
C ASN A 179 -32.88 -5.10 18.56
N LYS A 180 -33.11 -3.88 18.07
CA LYS A 180 -34.09 -2.97 18.65
C LYS A 180 -35.53 -3.48 18.58
N LEU A 181 -35.90 -4.18 17.49
CA LEU A 181 -37.23 -4.79 17.36
C LEU A 181 -37.40 -5.97 18.29
N ALA A 182 -36.33 -6.75 18.55
CA ALA A 182 -36.34 -7.86 19.49
C ALA A 182 -36.49 -7.41 20.96
N GLU A 183 -36.07 -6.19 21.28
CA GLU A 183 -36.22 -5.60 22.63
C GLU A 183 -37.62 -4.98 22.88
N VAL A 184 -38.48 -4.85 21.85
CA VAL A 184 -39.85 -4.35 22.03
C VAL A 184 -40.72 -5.47 22.63
N PRO A 185 -41.20 -5.36 23.87
CA PRO A 185 -42.11 -6.32 24.45
C PRO A 185 -43.41 -6.35 23.65
N LEU A 186 -43.71 -7.49 23.08
CA LEU A 186 -45.02 -7.77 22.43
C LEU A 186 -45.99 -8.15 23.55
N ASP A 187 -46.63 -7.13 24.16
CA ASP A 187 -47.78 -7.35 25.05
C ASP A 187 -49.04 -7.62 24.24
#